data_1ba16fa43d68f24589b080a33c9c786c
#
_entry.id   1ba16fa43d68f24589b080a33c9c786c
#
_cell.length_a   1.000
_cell.length_b   1.000
_cell.length_c   1.000
_cell.angle_alpha   90.00
_cell.angle_beta   90.00
_cell.angle_gamma   90.00
#
_symmetry.space_group_name_H-M   'P 1'
#
loop_
_entity.id
_entity.type
_entity.pdbx_description
1 polymer ?
#
loop_
_entity_poly.entity_id
_entity_poly.type
_entity_poly.pdbx_seq_one_letter_code
_entity_poly.pdbx_strand_id
1 'polypeptide(L)'
;MRQPRHWACGVYRRPLLALLAVLLLLPIASSAAPGGGTVLSPPKPLTGIDLIDQHGARLTASTLAGQWTVLFFGFTQCPDVCPTTLARLAGVQRRLPEALRPKVRFMLVSVDPMRDTPERLAQYVGRFGQDFVGATAPLGQLAPLLAELGVSYAYTAQPTGEHAAHAGHGMPAYTVTHSETLYVLDPQARLYAVFTDPKDDYALLRDLSTWASSP
;
A
#
# COMPACT_ATOMS: atom_id res chain seq x y z
N MET A 1 -56.81 71.04 -31.02
CA MET A 1 -57.09 69.74 -30.36
C MET A 1 -55.97 68.82 -30.70
N ARG A 2 -55.05 68.56 -29.77
CA ARG A 2 -53.88 67.63 -29.96
C ARG A 2 -53.95 66.57 -28.89
N GLN A 3 -54.00 65.27 -29.28
CA GLN A 3 -53.95 64.17 -28.38
C GLN A 3 -52.51 63.85 -28.00
N PRO A 4 -52.20 63.42 -26.77
CA PRO A 4 -50.89 62.94 -26.35
C PRO A 4 -50.69 61.43 -26.66
N ARG A 5 -49.50 61.11 -27.16
CA ARG A 5 -49.04 59.74 -27.46
C ARG A 5 -48.54 59.08 -26.19
N HIS A 6 -49.15 57.96 -25.82
CA HIS A 6 -48.66 57.08 -24.75
C HIS A 6 -47.47 56.24 -25.24
N TRP A 7 -46.35 56.38 -24.56
CA TRP A 7 -45.18 55.52 -24.75
C TRP A 7 -45.36 54.28 -23.89
N ALA A 8 -45.44 53.11 -24.53
CA ALA A 8 -45.47 51.83 -23.90
C ALA A 8 -44.02 51.44 -23.45
N CYS A 9 -43.80 51.41 -22.16
CA CYS A 9 -42.61 50.82 -21.56
C CYS A 9 -42.92 49.35 -21.31
N GLY A 10 -42.42 48.48 -22.18
CA GLY A 10 -42.67 47.06 -22.10
C GLY A 10 -41.43 46.22 -22.28
N VAL A 11 -41.13 45.43 -21.26
CA VAL A 11 -40.60 44.10 -21.40
C VAL A 11 -39.09 43.93 -21.71
N TYR A 12 -38.25 44.06 -20.67
CA TYR A 12 -36.92 43.41 -20.67
C TYR A 12 -36.54 42.94 -19.26
N ARG A 13 -37.43 42.23 -18.56
CA ARG A 13 -37.12 41.74 -17.19
C ARG A 13 -37.13 40.22 -17.03
N ARG A 14 -37.13 39.41 -18.10
CA ARG A 14 -37.30 37.95 -17.97
C ARG A 14 -36.14 37.03 -18.38
N PRO A 15 -34.98 37.43 -18.96
CA PRO A 15 -33.94 36.47 -19.24
C PRO A 15 -32.87 36.35 -18.14
N LEU A 16 -32.81 37.28 -17.16
CA LEU A 16 -31.73 37.18 -16.12
C LEU A 16 -31.99 36.14 -15.05
N LEU A 17 -33.22 35.75 -14.80
CA LEU A 17 -33.54 34.73 -13.76
C LEU A 17 -33.35 33.26 -14.26
N ALA A 18 -33.36 33.05 -15.58
CA ALA A 18 -33.13 31.72 -16.15
C ALA A 18 -31.63 31.31 -16.17
N LEU A 19 -30.70 32.29 -16.17
CA LEU A 19 -29.26 31.99 -16.16
C LEU A 19 -28.72 31.64 -14.77
N LEU A 20 -29.39 32.08 -13.68
CA LEU A 20 -28.96 31.73 -12.31
C LEU A 20 -29.33 30.29 -11.89
N ALA A 21 -30.32 29.68 -12.53
CA ALA A 21 -30.77 28.31 -12.19
C ALA A 21 -29.87 27.21 -12.79
N VAL A 22 -29.08 27.49 -13.81
CA VAL A 22 -28.19 26.50 -14.46
C VAL A 22 -26.85 26.37 -13.72
N LEU A 23 -26.47 27.35 -12.90
CA LEU A 23 -25.20 27.33 -12.18
C LEU A 23 -25.21 26.47 -10.91
N LEU A 24 -26.36 25.95 -10.50
CA LEU A 24 -26.53 25.15 -9.26
C LEU A 24 -26.49 23.63 -9.47
N LEU A 25 -26.24 23.15 -10.70
CA LEU A 25 -26.16 21.70 -11.04
C LEU A 25 -24.73 21.26 -11.42
N LEU A 26 -23.70 21.98 -10.99
CA LEU A 26 -22.36 21.44 -11.08
C LEU A 26 -22.25 20.28 -10.06
N PRO A 27 -21.89 19.06 -10.51
CA PRO A 27 -21.62 17.97 -9.57
C PRO A 27 -20.51 18.43 -8.65
N ILE A 28 -20.79 18.45 -7.36
CA ILE A 28 -19.75 18.59 -6.32
C ILE A 28 -18.85 17.38 -6.50
N ALA A 29 -17.71 17.59 -7.14
CA ALA A 29 -16.67 16.58 -7.18
C ALA A 29 -16.35 16.25 -5.73
N SER A 30 -16.77 15.07 -5.27
CA SER A 30 -16.49 14.57 -3.93
C SER A 30 -14.98 14.44 -3.84
N SER A 31 -14.35 15.41 -3.21
CA SER A 31 -12.93 15.36 -2.87
C SER A 31 -12.75 14.11 -1.98
N ALA A 32 -12.05 13.11 -2.47
CA ALA A 32 -11.68 11.96 -1.67
C ALA A 32 -11.00 12.45 -0.39
N ALA A 33 -11.50 11.98 0.76
CA ALA A 33 -10.95 12.35 2.06
C ALA A 33 -9.44 12.00 2.10
N PRO A 34 -8.58 12.90 2.63
CA PRO A 34 -7.17 12.58 2.82
C PRO A 34 -7.04 11.41 3.80
N GLY A 35 -6.42 10.31 3.38
CA GLY A 35 -6.19 9.12 4.21
C GLY A 35 -6.20 7.79 3.47
N GLY A 36 -6.53 7.77 2.17
CA GLY A 36 -6.42 6.57 1.32
C GLY A 36 -5.05 6.45 0.67
N GLY A 37 -4.76 5.26 0.10
CA GLY A 37 -3.57 5.07 -0.72
C GLY A 37 -3.59 5.93 -1.98
N THR A 38 -2.42 6.33 -2.45
CA THR A 38 -2.26 6.93 -3.77
C THR A 38 -2.40 5.83 -4.83
N VAL A 39 -3.49 5.87 -5.59
CA VAL A 39 -3.75 4.92 -6.68
C VAL A 39 -3.03 5.37 -7.95
N LEU A 40 -2.33 4.44 -8.60
CA LEU A 40 -1.66 4.67 -9.88
C LEU A 40 -2.61 4.39 -11.04
N SER A 41 -2.66 5.29 -12.00
CA SER A 41 -3.44 5.13 -13.23
C SER A 41 -2.61 5.55 -14.45
N PRO A 42 -2.19 4.60 -15.30
CA PRO A 42 -2.38 3.14 -15.20
C PRO A 42 -1.50 2.49 -14.11
N PRO A 43 -1.85 1.26 -13.63
CA PRO A 43 -0.99 0.48 -12.75
C PRO A 43 0.38 0.21 -13.38
N LYS A 44 1.46 0.28 -12.59
CA LYS A 44 2.83 0.13 -13.06
C LYS A 44 3.24 -1.35 -13.07
N PRO A 45 3.63 -1.92 -14.23
CA PRO A 45 4.23 -3.25 -14.27
C PRO A 45 5.52 -3.30 -13.44
N LEU A 46 5.75 -4.43 -12.76
CA LEU A 46 6.97 -4.71 -12.01
C LEU A 46 7.73 -5.85 -12.69
N THR A 47 9.02 -5.65 -12.90
CA THR A 47 9.91 -6.65 -13.54
C THR A 47 10.85 -7.31 -12.55
N GLY A 48 11.06 -6.69 -11.39
CA GLY A 48 12.02 -7.11 -10.37
C GLY A 48 11.47 -8.14 -9.35
N ILE A 49 10.30 -8.74 -9.56
CA ILE A 49 9.74 -9.72 -8.62
C ILE A 49 10.40 -11.09 -8.88
N ASP A 50 11.42 -11.40 -8.09
CA ASP A 50 12.10 -12.69 -8.07
C ASP A 50 12.55 -12.99 -6.63
N LEU A 51 11.66 -13.59 -5.86
CA LEU A 51 11.81 -13.84 -4.43
C LEU A 51 11.66 -15.33 -4.14
N ILE A 52 12.00 -15.74 -2.93
CA ILE A 52 11.64 -17.04 -2.34
C ILE A 52 10.77 -16.79 -1.11
N ASP A 53 9.73 -17.58 -0.93
CA ASP A 53 8.88 -17.52 0.25
C ASP A 53 9.48 -18.28 1.45
N GLN A 54 8.77 -18.24 2.57
CA GLN A 54 9.14 -18.94 3.80
C GLN A 54 9.14 -20.47 3.68
N HIS A 55 8.68 -21.03 2.58
CA HIS A 55 8.69 -22.48 2.29
C HIS A 55 9.71 -22.85 1.20
N GLY A 56 10.49 -21.86 0.72
CA GLY A 56 11.46 -22.05 -0.35
C GLY A 56 10.86 -22.02 -1.76
N ALA A 57 9.58 -21.72 -1.91
CA ALA A 57 8.94 -21.61 -3.22
C ALA A 57 9.27 -20.26 -3.88
N ARG A 58 9.51 -20.28 -5.20
CA ARG A 58 9.81 -19.08 -5.97
C ARG A 58 8.57 -18.21 -6.16
N LEU A 59 8.70 -16.93 -5.84
CA LEU A 59 7.68 -15.91 -6.06
C LEU A 59 8.09 -14.99 -7.21
N THR A 60 7.25 -14.95 -8.24
CA THR A 60 7.38 -14.09 -9.42
C THR A 60 6.06 -13.37 -9.67
N ALA A 61 6.02 -12.45 -10.62
CA ALA A 61 4.75 -11.80 -10.98
C ALA A 61 3.67 -12.83 -11.36
N SER A 62 4.03 -13.92 -12.05
CA SER A 62 3.06 -14.96 -12.43
C SER A 62 2.53 -15.76 -11.24
N THR A 63 3.33 -16.04 -10.20
CA THR A 63 2.88 -16.75 -8.99
C THR A 63 2.12 -15.86 -8.02
N LEU A 64 2.30 -14.53 -8.11
CA LEU A 64 1.51 -13.56 -7.34
C LEU A 64 0.19 -13.21 -8.00
N ALA A 65 0.01 -13.52 -9.29
CA ALA A 65 -1.20 -13.21 -10.03
C ALA A 65 -2.45 -13.89 -9.43
N GLY A 66 -3.61 -13.28 -9.65
CA GLY A 66 -4.92 -13.77 -9.18
C GLY A 66 -5.34 -13.24 -7.80
N GLN A 67 -4.45 -12.59 -7.05
CA GLN A 67 -4.76 -12.00 -5.75
C GLN A 67 -4.25 -10.56 -5.66
N TRP A 68 -4.95 -9.72 -4.92
CA TRP A 68 -4.41 -8.47 -4.42
C TRP A 68 -3.31 -8.77 -3.41
N THR A 69 -2.15 -8.14 -3.52
CA THR A 69 -1.05 -8.36 -2.58
C THR A 69 -0.68 -7.05 -1.90
N VAL A 70 -0.83 -7.01 -0.57
CA VAL A 70 -0.31 -5.92 0.27
C VAL A 70 1.10 -6.29 0.68
N LEU A 71 2.07 -5.56 0.17
CA LEU A 71 3.49 -5.81 0.33
C LEU A 71 4.10 -4.77 1.27
N PHE A 72 4.88 -5.23 2.23
CA PHE A 72 5.60 -4.44 3.21
C PHE A 72 7.07 -4.89 3.25
N PHE A 73 7.99 -3.93 3.21
CA PHE A 73 9.42 -4.22 3.37
C PHE A 73 9.82 -4.10 4.84
N GLY A 74 10.62 -5.04 5.32
CA GLY A 74 11.01 -5.07 6.71
C GLY A 74 12.07 -6.13 6.98
N PHE A 75 12.24 -6.52 8.25
CA PHE A 75 13.15 -7.60 8.66
C PHE A 75 12.73 -8.13 10.03
N THR A 76 13.13 -9.39 10.33
CA THR A 76 12.63 -10.09 11.53
C THR A 76 13.17 -9.54 12.85
N GLN A 77 14.31 -8.87 12.83
CA GLN A 77 14.96 -8.29 14.02
C GLN A 77 14.61 -6.81 14.24
N CYS A 78 13.64 -6.27 13.48
CA CYS A 78 13.13 -4.93 13.73
C CYS A 78 12.41 -4.89 15.08
N PRO A 79 12.81 -3.98 16.01
CA PRO A 79 12.30 -4.03 17.38
C PRO A 79 10.89 -3.47 17.53
N ASP A 80 10.39 -2.64 16.61
CA ASP A 80 9.15 -1.87 16.80
C ASP A 80 8.28 -1.81 15.54
N VAL A 81 8.71 -1.16 14.49
CA VAL A 81 7.88 -0.82 13.32
C VAL A 81 7.34 -2.07 12.62
N CYS A 82 8.19 -3.08 12.37
CA CYS A 82 7.76 -4.27 11.63
C CYS A 82 6.71 -5.10 12.39
N PRO A 83 6.89 -5.47 13.67
CA PRO A 83 5.85 -6.20 14.40
C PRO A 83 4.57 -5.38 14.54
N THR A 84 4.66 -4.07 14.76
CA THR A 84 3.49 -3.18 14.85
C THR A 84 2.71 -3.14 13.53
N THR A 85 3.40 -2.97 12.39
CA THR A 85 2.78 -2.95 11.06
C THR A 85 2.11 -4.30 10.75
N LEU A 86 2.79 -5.43 10.99
CA LEU A 86 2.22 -6.76 10.75
C LEU A 86 1.02 -7.04 11.65
N ALA A 87 1.03 -6.62 12.92
CA ALA A 87 -0.12 -6.76 13.81
C ALA A 87 -1.34 -5.95 13.32
N ARG A 88 -1.11 -4.75 12.77
CA ARG A 88 -2.15 -3.91 12.15
C ARG A 88 -2.70 -4.57 10.88
N LEU A 89 -1.83 -5.06 9.99
CA LEU A 89 -2.25 -5.80 8.79
C LEU A 89 -3.06 -7.05 9.14
N ALA A 90 -2.69 -7.78 10.19
CA ALA A 90 -3.48 -8.89 10.72
C ALA A 90 -4.86 -8.42 11.21
N GLY A 91 -4.94 -7.24 11.82
CA GLY A 91 -6.21 -6.59 12.16
C GLY A 91 -7.06 -6.26 10.94
N VAL A 92 -6.46 -5.76 9.87
CA VAL A 92 -7.15 -5.52 8.58
C VAL A 92 -7.66 -6.82 7.99
N GLN A 93 -6.82 -7.86 7.92
CA GLN A 93 -7.18 -9.18 7.38
C GLN A 93 -8.41 -9.78 8.09
N ARG A 94 -8.45 -9.74 9.43
CA ARG A 94 -9.59 -10.24 10.21
C ARG A 94 -10.89 -9.47 9.96
N ARG A 95 -10.80 -8.17 9.65
CA ARG A 95 -11.96 -7.30 9.36
C ARG A 95 -12.43 -7.38 7.90
N LEU A 96 -11.62 -7.94 6.98
CA LEU A 96 -12.07 -8.18 5.62
C LEU A 96 -13.29 -9.12 5.63
N PRO A 97 -14.31 -8.86 4.78
CA PRO A 97 -15.38 -9.82 4.53
C PRO A 97 -14.81 -11.19 4.20
N GLU A 98 -15.40 -12.25 4.73
CA GLU A 98 -14.91 -13.63 4.59
C GLU A 98 -14.68 -14.02 3.12
N ALA A 99 -15.61 -13.65 2.23
CA ALA A 99 -15.51 -13.91 0.79
C ALA A 99 -14.34 -13.18 0.10
N LEU A 100 -13.78 -12.14 0.71
CA LEU A 100 -12.67 -11.37 0.15
C LEU A 100 -11.30 -11.80 0.70
N ARG A 101 -11.25 -12.45 1.87
CA ARG A 101 -9.99 -12.90 2.48
C ARG A 101 -9.12 -13.73 1.53
N PRO A 102 -9.68 -14.71 0.78
CA PRO A 102 -8.87 -15.48 -0.18
C PRO A 102 -8.37 -14.67 -1.38
N LYS A 103 -8.93 -13.49 -1.62
CA LYS A 103 -8.54 -12.60 -2.72
C LYS A 103 -7.42 -11.62 -2.34
N VAL A 104 -7.04 -11.57 -1.05
CA VAL A 104 -6.05 -10.61 -0.54
C VAL A 104 -4.94 -11.34 0.20
N ARG A 105 -3.71 -11.14 -0.24
CA ARG A 105 -2.49 -11.64 0.38
C ARG A 105 -1.77 -10.53 1.12
N PHE A 106 -1.22 -10.83 2.29
CA PHE A 106 -0.32 -9.94 3.03
C PHE A 106 1.08 -10.52 3.03
N MET A 107 2.06 -9.72 2.62
CA MET A 107 3.44 -10.19 2.40
C MET A 107 4.46 -9.26 3.06
N LEU A 108 5.34 -9.84 3.87
CA LEU A 108 6.58 -9.21 4.31
C LEU A 108 7.71 -9.62 3.36
N VAL A 109 8.37 -8.66 2.75
CA VAL A 109 9.62 -8.88 2.00
C VAL A 109 10.79 -8.42 2.85
N SER A 110 11.64 -9.36 3.24
CA SER A 110 12.81 -9.03 4.05
C SER A 110 13.87 -8.32 3.22
N VAL A 111 14.35 -7.20 3.75
CA VAL A 111 15.52 -6.46 3.24
C VAL A 111 16.81 -6.87 3.96
N ASP A 112 16.79 -7.94 4.74
CA ASP A 112 17.93 -8.44 5.50
C ASP A 112 18.17 -9.94 5.26
N PRO A 113 18.46 -10.36 4.03
CA PRO A 113 18.59 -11.77 3.67
C PRO A 113 19.77 -12.49 4.37
N MET A 114 20.69 -11.74 4.97
CA MET A 114 21.79 -12.32 5.72
C MET A 114 21.33 -12.94 7.03
N ARG A 115 20.28 -12.39 7.65
CA ARG A 115 19.73 -12.86 8.94
C ARG A 115 18.37 -13.53 8.78
N ASP A 116 17.62 -13.19 7.76
CA ASP A 116 16.24 -13.65 7.54
C ASP A 116 16.19 -14.80 6.55
N THR A 117 16.44 -16.02 7.06
CA THR A 117 16.25 -17.24 6.28
C THR A 117 14.75 -17.55 6.08
N PRO A 118 14.37 -18.40 5.11
CA PRO A 118 12.99 -18.84 4.95
C PRO A 118 12.37 -19.38 6.26
N GLU A 119 13.10 -20.18 7.01
CA GLU A 119 12.63 -20.77 8.27
C GLU A 119 12.38 -19.70 9.35
N ARG A 120 13.26 -18.68 9.42
CA ARG A 120 13.08 -17.57 10.33
C ARG A 120 11.89 -16.72 9.94
N LEU A 121 11.69 -16.47 8.65
CA LEU A 121 10.52 -15.78 8.13
C LEU A 121 9.22 -16.54 8.44
N ALA A 122 9.20 -17.87 8.25
CA ALA A 122 8.05 -18.70 8.61
C ALA A 122 7.64 -18.54 10.08
N GLN A 123 8.62 -18.63 10.99
CA GLN A 123 8.38 -18.44 12.42
C GLN A 123 7.91 -17.02 12.75
N TYR A 124 8.43 -16.03 12.05
CA TYR A 124 8.12 -14.62 12.32
C TYR A 124 6.73 -14.25 11.82
N VAL A 125 6.42 -14.46 10.54
CA VAL A 125 5.12 -14.09 9.97
C VAL A 125 3.98 -14.93 10.51
N GLY A 126 4.23 -16.19 10.86
CA GLY A 126 3.25 -17.10 11.46
C GLY A 126 2.64 -16.60 12.79
N ARG A 127 3.33 -15.69 13.50
CA ARG A 127 2.81 -15.04 14.71
C ARG A 127 1.65 -14.08 14.44
N PHE A 128 1.53 -13.58 13.20
CA PHE A 128 0.52 -12.61 12.79
C PHE A 128 -0.66 -13.25 12.07
N GLY A 129 -0.46 -14.42 11.47
CA GLY A 129 -1.50 -15.21 10.81
C GLY A 129 -0.89 -16.28 9.92
N GLN A 130 -1.59 -17.41 9.73
CA GLN A 130 -1.08 -18.52 8.90
C GLN A 130 -1.02 -18.15 7.41
N ASP A 131 -1.83 -17.18 6.98
CA ASP A 131 -1.91 -16.74 5.58
C ASP A 131 -0.90 -15.63 5.24
N PHE A 132 -0.08 -15.19 6.23
CA PHE A 132 0.96 -14.22 5.97
C PHE A 132 2.12 -14.87 5.22
N VAL A 133 2.59 -14.18 4.19
CA VAL A 133 3.75 -14.61 3.41
C VAL A 133 4.99 -13.84 3.86
N GLY A 134 6.04 -14.56 4.22
CA GLY A 134 7.38 -14.00 4.42
C GLY A 134 8.23 -14.35 3.20
N ALA A 135 8.83 -13.36 2.56
CA ALA A 135 9.64 -13.56 1.37
C ALA A 135 11.00 -12.87 1.51
N THR A 136 12.00 -13.39 0.81
CA THR A 136 13.33 -12.80 0.74
C THR A 136 14.00 -13.16 -0.59
N ALA A 137 15.14 -12.54 -0.88
CA ALA A 137 16.06 -12.96 -1.93
C ALA A 137 17.45 -12.37 -1.65
N PRO A 138 18.52 -12.88 -2.24
CA PRO A 138 19.82 -12.22 -2.19
C PRO A 138 19.72 -10.74 -2.59
N LEU A 139 20.48 -9.85 -1.94
CA LEU A 139 20.38 -8.40 -2.16
C LEU A 139 20.47 -7.98 -3.62
N GLY A 140 21.31 -8.66 -4.41
CA GLY A 140 21.42 -8.38 -5.85
C GLY A 140 20.12 -8.67 -6.64
N GLN A 141 19.29 -9.60 -6.16
CA GLN A 141 17.98 -9.90 -6.75
C GLN A 141 16.88 -8.99 -6.20
N LEU A 142 17.00 -8.54 -4.95
CA LEU A 142 16.07 -7.56 -4.36
C LEU A 142 16.22 -6.16 -4.96
N ALA A 143 17.44 -5.78 -5.32
CA ALA A 143 17.77 -4.42 -5.74
C ALA A 143 16.89 -3.88 -6.88
N PRO A 144 16.56 -4.63 -7.96
CA PRO A 144 15.65 -4.17 -8.99
C PRO A 144 14.26 -3.85 -8.45
N LEU A 145 13.68 -4.74 -7.63
CA LEU A 145 12.35 -4.53 -7.03
C LEU A 145 12.32 -3.32 -6.10
N LEU A 146 13.35 -3.17 -5.25
CA LEU A 146 13.47 -2.03 -4.33
C LEU A 146 13.58 -0.72 -5.12
N ALA A 147 14.37 -0.68 -6.19
CA ALA A 147 14.50 0.48 -7.06
C ALA A 147 13.19 0.81 -7.80
N GLU A 148 12.49 -0.20 -8.34
CA GLU A 148 11.20 0.00 -9.03
C GLU A 148 10.13 0.58 -8.12
N LEU A 149 10.14 0.21 -6.83
CA LEU A 149 9.19 0.66 -5.82
C LEU A 149 9.65 1.92 -5.06
N GLY A 150 10.89 2.38 -5.29
CA GLY A 150 11.46 3.53 -4.57
C GLY A 150 11.68 3.25 -3.08
N VAL A 151 11.98 1.99 -2.72
CA VAL A 151 12.22 1.60 -1.34
C VAL A 151 13.62 2.03 -0.93
N SER A 152 13.71 2.88 0.09
CA SER A 152 14.97 3.24 0.73
C SER A 152 15.29 2.27 1.87
N TYR A 153 16.50 1.76 1.88
CA TYR A 153 17.02 0.96 2.98
C TYR A 153 18.51 1.26 3.20
N ALA A 154 18.98 1.10 4.43
CA ALA A 154 20.39 1.29 4.75
C ALA A 154 20.81 0.33 5.87
N TYR A 155 22.03 -0.20 5.73
CA TYR A 155 22.71 -0.96 6.78
C TYR A 155 23.70 -0.04 7.48
N THR A 156 23.49 0.15 8.78
CA THR A 156 24.41 0.95 9.61
C THR A 156 25.12 0.02 10.59
N ALA A 157 26.44 -0.06 10.49
CA ALA A 157 27.23 -0.81 11.46
C ALA A 157 26.99 -0.26 12.86
N GLN A 158 26.69 -1.12 13.82
CA GLN A 158 26.66 -0.70 15.22
C GLN A 158 28.08 -0.52 15.74
N PRO A 159 28.38 0.57 16.46
CA PRO A 159 29.64 0.69 17.17
C PRO A 159 29.82 -0.53 18.09
N THR A 160 30.99 -1.14 18.05
CA THR A 160 31.37 -2.22 18.96
C THR A 160 31.53 -1.65 20.38
N GLY A 161 30.43 -1.65 21.15
CA GLY A 161 30.40 -1.23 22.57
C GLY A 161 29.69 -2.30 23.41
N GLU A 162 29.73 -2.17 24.73
CA GLU A 162 29.32 -3.15 25.75
C GLU A 162 27.89 -3.77 25.58
N HIS A 163 27.09 -3.30 24.64
CA HIS A 163 25.76 -3.85 24.32
C HIS A 163 25.76 -4.93 23.19
N ALA A 164 26.94 -5.33 22.70
CA ALA A 164 27.08 -6.38 21.69
C ALA A 164 26.75 -7.80 22.20
N ALA A 165 26.45 -7.96 23.49
CA ALA A 165 26.22 -9.26 24.13
C ALA A 165 24.94 -10.01 23.69
N HIS A 166 24.07 -9.38 22.91
CA HIS A 166 22.83 -9.99 22.40
C HIS A 166 22.88 -10.35 20.90
N ALA A 167 23.96 -10.02 20.19
CA ALA A 167 24.18 -10.53 18.85
C ALA A 167 24.60 -12.00 18.96
N GLY A 168 23.77 -12.91 18.48
CA GLY A 168 24.11 -14.33 18.42
C GLY A 168 25.46 -14.53 17.73
N HIS A 169 26.24 -15.48 18.24
CA HIS A 169 27.63 -15.75 17.83
C HIS A 169 27.80 -15.72 16.31
N GLY A 170 28.62 -14.78 15.80
CA GLY A 170 29.14 -14.77 14.44
C GLY A 170 28.44 -13.85 13.42
N MET A 171 27.38 -13.12 13.78
CA MET A 171 26.73 -12.17 12.86
C MET A 171 27.21 -10.74 13.07
N PRO A 172 27.47 -9.96 12.02
CA PRO A 172 27.86 -8.57 12.16
C PRO A 172 26.74 -7.77 12.85
N ALA A 173 27.12 -6.97 13.85
CA ALA A 173 26.19 -6.06 14.52
C ALA A 173 25.90 -4.88 13.59
N TYR A 174 24.71 -4.84 13.01
CA TYR A 174 24.23 -3.72 12.21
C TYR A 174 22.74 -3.48 12.42
N THR A 175 22.32 -2.27 12.17
CA THR A 175 20.91 -1.87 12.14
C THR A 175 20.46 -1.68 10.68
N VAL A 176 19.23 -2.05 10.38
CA VAL A 176 18.60 -1.80 9.09
C VAL A 176 17.51 -0.74 9.26
N THR A 177 17.57 0.30 8.45
CA THR A 177 16.47 1.27 8.33
C THR A 177 15.76 1.07 7.00
N HIS A 178 14.45 1.21 6.98
CA HIS A 178 13.63 1.08 5.77
C HIS A 178 12.38 1.96 5.87
N SER A 179 11.73 2.22 4.73
CA SER A 179 10.46 2.95 4.68
C SER A 179 9.29 2.10 5.22
N GLU A 180 8.33 2.74 5.89
CA GLU A 180 7.11 2.10 6.42
C GLU A 180 6.00 1.95 5.38
N THR A 181 6.27 2.30 4.14
CA THR A 181 5.30 2.33 3.04
C THR A 181 4.73 0.94 2.76
N LEU A 182 3.40 0.87 2.56
CA LEU A 182 2.74 -0.31 2.02
C LEU A 182 2.55 -0.14 0.51
N TYR A 183 2.80 -1.20 -0.22
CA TYR A 183 2.61 -1.27 -1.66
C TYR A 183 1.50 -2.27 -1.95
N VAL A 184 0.53 -1.90 -2.79
CA VAL A 184 -0.57 -2.80 -3.17
C VAL A 184 -0.39 -3.18 -4.62
N LEU A 185 -0.26 -4.49 -4.85
CA LEU A 185 -0.24 -5.07 -6.19
C LEU A 185 -1.64 -5.56 -6.56
N ASP A 186 -2.02 -5.31 -7.81
CA ASP A 186 -3.27 -5.82 -8.37
C ASP A 186 -3.18 -7.33 -8.72
N PRO A 187 -4.29 -7.98 -9.13
CA PRO A 187 -4.27 -9.39 -9.52
C PRO A 187 -3.41 -9.72 -10.75
N GLN A 188 -2.85 -8.74 -11.43
CA GLN A 188 -1.83 -8.90 -12.47
C GLN A 188 -0.42 -8.67 -11.97
N ALA A 189 -0.22 -8.57 -10.64
CA ALA A 189 1.04 -8.29 -9.96
C ALA A 189 1.69 -6.97 -10.38
N ARG A 190 0.89 -5.96 -10.76
CA ARG A 190 1.35 -4.60 -11.06
C ARG A 190 1.17 -3.72 -9.83
N LEU A 191 2.06 -2.76 -9.63
CA LEU A 191 1.87 -1.76 -8.58
C LEU A 191 0.63 -0.92 -8.88
N TYR A 192 -0.37 -1.04 -8.02
CA TYR A 192 -1.66 -0.38 -8.14
C TYR A 192 -1.82 0.80 -7.19
N ALA A 193 -1.39 0.66 -5.94
CA ALA A 193 -1.50 1.74 -4.96
C ALA A 193 -0.33 1.75 -3.97
N VAL A 194 -0.10 2.91 -3.36
CA VAL A 194 0.95 3.15 -2.36
C VAL A 194 0.36 3.89 -1.17
N PHE A 195 0.59 3.37 0.04
CA PHE A 195 0.24 4.00 1.31
C PHE A 195 1.53 4.43 2.00
N THR A 196 1.85 5.73 1.96
CA THR A 196 3.07 6.28 2.54
C THR A 196 2.99 6.51 4.05
N ASP A 197 1.77 6.67 4.58
CA ASP A 197 1.49 6.67 6.01
C ASP A 197 0.43 5.60 6.31
N PRO A 198 0.83 4.36 6.59
CA PRO A 198 -0.08 3.23 6.75
C PRO A 198 -0.84 3.23 8.08
N LYS A 199 -0.93 4.34 8.82
CA LYS A 199 -1.59 4.40 10.13
C LYS A 199 -3.10 4.35 10.05
N ASP A 200 -3.70 4.59 8.88
CA ASP A 200 -5.14 4.50 8.67
C ASP A 200 -5.56 3.10 8.17
N ASP A 201 -5.73 2.18 9.13
CA ASP A 201 -6.22 0.81 8.85
C ASP A 201 -7.63 0.80 8.24
N TYR A 202 -8.46 1.81 8.50
CA TYR A 202 -9.80 1.90 7.93
C TYR A 202 -9.76 2.25 6.45
N ALA A 203 -8.87 3.16 6.06
CA ALA A 203 -8.66 3.48 4.65
C ALA A 203 -8.18 2.24 3.87
N LEU A 204 -7.17 1.54 4.39
CA LEU A 204 -6.66 0.31 3.76
C LEU A 204 -7.75 -0.75 3.65
N LEU A 205 -8.53 -1.00 4.73
CA LEU A 205 -9.63 -1.97 4.74
C LEU A 205 -10.71 -1.63 3.72
N ARG A 206 -11.15 -0.36 3.69
CA ARG A 206 -12.16 0.15 2.75
C ARG A 206 -11.70 -0.04 1.30
N ASP A 207 -10.48 0.37 1.01
CA ASP A 207 -9.92 0.36 -0.33
C ASP A 207 -9.73 -1.07 -0.83
N LEU A 208 -9.14 -1.97 -0.02
CA LEU A 208 -9.02 -3.39 -0.34
C LEU A 208 -10.39 -4.06 -0.53
N SER A 209 -11.39 -3.72 0.33
CA SER A 209 -12.74 -4.27 0.19
C SER A 209 -13.39 -3.84 -1.12
N THR A 210 -13.19 -2.59 -1.53
CA THR A 210 -13.70 -2.06 -2.81
C THR A 210 -13.02 -2.74 -3.99
N TRP A 211 -11.69 -2.80 -4.00
CA TRP A 211 -10.91 -3.36 -5.11
C TRP A 211 -11.13 -4.87 -5.27
N ALA A 212 -11.12 -5.64 -4.17
CA ALA A 212 -11.30 -7.09 -4.20
C ALA A 212 -12.75 -7.53 -4.47
N SER A 213 -13.73 -6.61 -4.38
CA SER A 213 -15.13 -6.86 -4.76
C SER A 213 -15.38 -6.67 -6.24
N SER A 214 -14.50 -5.95 -6.95
CA SER A 214 -14.64 -5.75 -8.40
C SER A 214 -14.38 -7.06 -9.14
N PRO A 215 -15.15 -7.36 -10.20
CA PRO A 215 -15.02 -8.59 -10.97
C PRO A 215 -13.72 -8.68 -11.74
#